data_50402335618e7cabbcd3eb7e1007df67
#
_entry.id   50402335618e7cabbcd3eb7e1007df67
#
_cell.length_a   1.000
_cell.length_b   1.000
_cell.length_c   1.000
_cell.angle_alpha   90.00
_cell.angle_beta   90.00
_cell.angle_gamma   90.00
#
_symmetry.space_group_name_H-M   'P 1'
#
loop_
_entity.id
_entity.type
_entity.pdbx_description
1 polymer ?
#
loop_
_entity_poly.entity_id
_entity_poly.type
_entity_poly.pdbx_seq_one_letter_code
_entity_poly.pdbx_strand_id
1 'polypeptide(L)'
;MNNQIIEIWKYFAIHNVKYLTIGGFAVNIYGYGRNTGDIDIYIEDSIENRNNLREALKQLNIGDFENLQSMQFVPGWTDISLNFNLRLDIMTSVKGLENSSFESLIDQAYIVTIAEVPVYFIDYNNLIKAKKASNRPKDILDIEELEKINKNNH
;
A
#
# COMPACT_ATOMS: atom_id res chain seq x y z
N MET A 1 -7.57 13.41 -7.02
CA MET A 1 -7.48 12.39 -5.96
C MET A 1 -8.38 12.80 -4.80
N ASN A 2 -9.05 11.84 -4.19
CA ASN A 2 -9.97 12.07 -3.09
C ASN A 2 -9.23 12.64 -1.87
N ASN A 3 -9.77 13.69 -1.26
CA ASN A 3 -9.18 14.31 -0.07
C ASN A 3 -9.04 13.34 1.10
N GLN A 4 -9.93 12.38 1.24
CA GLN A 4 -9.87 11.36 2.29
C GLN A 4 -8.61 10.50 2.14
N ILE A 5 -8.24 10.13 0.93
CA ILE A 5 -7.05 9.33 0.66
C ILE A 5 -5.79 10.11 1.03
N ILE A 6 -5.76 11.39 0.66
CA ILE A 6 -4.64 12.28 1.00
C ILE A 6 -4.49 12.40 2.52
N GLU A 7 -5.59 12.54 3.24
CA GLU A 7 -5.58 12.60 4.70
C GLU A 7 -5.03 11.32 5.34
N ILE A 8 -5.33 10.15 4.76
CA ILE A 8 -4.78 8.88 5.24
C ILE A 8 -3.25 8.91 5.18
N TRP A 9 -2.69 9.25 4.03
CA TRP A 9 -1.23 9.32 3.87
C TRP A 9 -0.60 10.41 4.75
N LYS A 10 -1.30 11.54 4.91
CA LYS A 10 -0.85 12.61 5.79
C LYS A 10 -0.71 12.14 7.24
N TYR A 11 -1.71 11.44 7.76
CA TYR A 11 -1.68 10.94 9.14
C TYR A 11 -0.71 9.78 9.29
N PHE A 12 -0.51 8.98 8.26
CA PHE A 12 0.57 7.99 8.27
C PHE A 12 1.94 8.66 8.44
N ALA A 13 2.16 9.79 7.76
CA ALA A 13 3.40 10.55 7.91
C ALA A 13 3.54 11.14 9.32
N ILE A 14 2.46 11.74 9.85
CA ILE A 14 2.44 12.34 11.18
C ILE A 14 2.79 11.30 12.25
N HIS A 15 2.28 10.09 12.13
CA HIS A 15 2.46 9.01 13.12
C HIS A 15 3.62 8.08 12.80
N ASN A 16 4.45 8.39 11.82
CA ASN A 16 5.61 7.59 11.42
C ASN A 16 5.25 6.15 11.09
N VAL A 17 4.12 5.92 10.42
CA VAL A 17 3.73 4.59 9.95
C VAL A 17 4.69 4.17 8.84
N LYS A 18 5.27 2.99 8.98
CA LYS A 18 6.13 2.39 7.96
C LYS A 18 5.29 1.51 7.05
N TYR A 19 5.14 1.94 5.80
CA TYR A 19 4.28 1.27 4.84
C TYR A 19 4.80 1.44 3.42
N LEU A 20 4.34 0.56 2.55
CA LEU A 20 4.47 0.71 1.10
C LEU A 20 3.07 0.59 0.49
N THR A 21 2.69 1.55 -0.33
CA THR A 21 1.47 1.45 -1.12
C THR A 21 1.73 0.48 -2.26
N ILE A 22 0.88 -0.54 -2.36
CA ILE A 22 0.93 -1.56 -3.40
C ILE A 22 -0.41 -1.59 -4.15
N GLY A 23 -0.65 -2.60 -4.96
CA GLY A 23 -1.95 -2.78 -5.62
C GLY A 23 -2.28 -1.71 -6.64
N GLY A 24 -3.59 -1.37 -6.75
CA GLY A 24 -4.10 -0.49 -7.80
C GLY A 24 -3.56 0.93 -7.77
N PHE A 25 -3.36 1.51 -6.59
CA PHE A 25 -2.78 2.86 -6.49
C PHE A 25 -1.31 2.89 -6.93
N ALA A 26 -0.55 1.81 -6.69
CA ALA A 26 0.81 1.70 -7.21
C ALA A 26 0.80 1.58 -8.72
N VAL A 27 -0.11 0.81 -9.28
CA VAL A 27 -0.29 0.71 -10.74
C VAL A 27 -0.58 2.08 -11.33
N ASN A 28 -1.47 2.84 -10.69
CA ASN A 28 -1.83 4.18 -11.15
C ASN A 28 -0.63 5.14 -11.15
N ILE A 29 0.19 5.11 -10.10
CA ILE A 29 1.34 6.03 -10.00
C ILE A 29 2.39 5.74 -11.07
N TYR A 30 2.47 4.51 -11.54
CA TYR A 30 3.38 4.13 -12.64
C TYR A 30 2.78 4.35 -14.03
N GLY A 31 1.57 4.93 -14.10
CA GLY A 31 1.02 5.46 -15.33
C GLY A 31 -0.18 4.74 -15.91
N TYR A 32 -0.55 3.55 -15.39
CA TYR A 32 -1.75 2.88 -15.85
C TYR A 32 -2.95 3.34 -15.03
N GLY A 33 -3.72 4.28 -15.61
CA GLY A 33 -4.87 4.88 -14.96
C GLY A 33 -6.11 4.00 -15.04
N ARG A 34 -6.24 3.04 -14.14
CA ARG A 34 -7.46 2.26 -13.98
C ARG A 34 -8.14 2.60 -12.65
N ASN A 35 -9.45 2.34 -12.59
CA ASN A 35 -10.17 2.55 -11.35
C ASN A 35 -9.67 1.60 -10.26
N THR A 36 -9.54 2.14 -9.05
CA THR A 36 -9.24 1.36 -7.86
C THR A 36 -10.08 1.90 -6.70
N GLY A 37 -10.80 0.99 -6.02
CA GLY A 37 -11.63 1.35 -4.86
C GLY A 37 -10.96 1.04 -3.53
N ASP A 38 -9.80 0.36 -3.56
CA ASP A 38 -9.12 -0.10 -2.36
C ASP A 38 -7.74 0.55 -2.27
N ILE A 39 -7.35 0.90 -1.06
CA ILE A 39 -5.97 1.31 -0.77
C ILE A 39 -5.29 0.08 -0.19
N ASP A 40 -4.25 -0.41 -0.87
CA ASP A 40 -3.51 -1.58 -0.43
C ASP A 40 -2.17 -1.13 0.13
N ILE A 41 -1.90 -1.45 1.39
CA ILE A 41 -0.62 -1.14 2.03
C ILE A 41 0.03 -2.40 2.58
N TYR A 42 1.35 -2.46 2.42
CA TYR A 42 2.21 -3.45 3.03
C TYR A 42 2.97 -2.76 4.16
N ILE A 43 2.81 -3.23 5.39
CA ILE A 43 3.37 -2.58 6.58
C ILE A 43 4.52 -3.40 7.18
N GLU A 44 5.46 -2.70 7.82
CA GLU A 44 6.40 -3.37 8.70
C GLU A 44 5.63 -3.96 9.88
N ASP A 45 5.80 -5.28 10.09
CA ASP A 45 5.10 -5.98 11.16
C ASP A 45 5.91 -5.92 12.46
N SER A 46 5.80 -4.80 13.15
CA SER A 46 6.34 -4.59 14.49
C SER A 46 5.26 -4.04 15.41
N ILE A 47 5.41 -4.25 16.70
CA ILE A 47 4.47 -3.71 17.71
C ILE A 47 4.42 -2.19 17.61
N GLU A 48 5.57 -1.55 17.49
CA GLU A 48 5.65 -0.09 17.36
C GLU A 48 4.89 0.40 16.14
N ASN A 49 5.11 -0.22 14.98
CA ASN A 49 4.44 0.20 13.74
C ASN A 49 2.93 -0.05 13.78
N ARG A 50 2.50 -1.17 14.36
CA ARG A 50 1.08 -1.45 14.56
C ARG A 50 0.43 -0.42 15.48
N ASN A 51 1.11 0.01 16.53
CA ASN A 51 0.64 1.07 17.42
C ASN A 51 0.53 2.41 16.68
N ASN A 52 1.51 2.74 15.86
CA ASN A 52 1.51 3.97 15.07
C ASN A 52 0.35 3.97 14.07
N LEU A 53 0.10 2.84 13.43
CA LEU A 53 -1.03 2.69 12.50
C LEU A 53 -2.37 2.85 13.24
N ARG A 54 -2.52 2.23 14.40
CA ARG A 54 -3.72 2.35 15.24
C ARG A 54 -3.99 3.80 15.60
N GLU A 55 -2.98 4.53 16.04
CA GLU A 55 -3.12 5.94 16.41
C GLU A 55 -3.48 6.81 15.21
N ALA A 56 -2.87 6.56 14.05
CA ALA A 56 -3.20 7.29 12.83
C ALA A 56 -4.68 7.12 12.46
N LEU A 57 -5.19 5.89 12.48
CA LEU A 57 -6.58 5.59 12.14
C LEU A 57 -7.55 6.19 13.17
N LYS A 58 -7.18 6.18 14.45
CA LYS A 58 -7.96 6.78 15.53
C LYS A 58 -8.09 8.29 15.33
N GLN A 59 -7.00 8.98 15.04
CA GLN A 59 -7.01 10.42 14.84
C GLN A 59 -7.69 10.84 13.54
N LEU A 60 -7.74 9.96 12.55
CA LEU A 60 -8.53 10.15 11.33
C LEU A 60 -10.02 9.98 11.55
N ASN A 61 -10.46 9.62 12.77
CA ASN A 61 -11.85 9.29 13.10
C ASN A 61 -12.40 8.11 12.30
N ILE A 62 -11.53 7.21 11.84
CA ILE A 62 -11.92 5.97 11.18
C ILE A 62 -12.32 4.95 12.23
N GLY A 63 -11.59 4.88 13.34
CA GLY A 63 -11.89 4.00 14.45
C GLY A 63 -10.66 3.72 15.31
N ASP A 64 -10.90 3.20 16.51
CA ASP A 64 -9.86 2.71 17.40
C ASP A 64 -9.83 1.18 17.31
N PHE A 65 -8.90 0.65 16.52
CA PHE A 65 -8.80 -0.78 16.25
C PHE A 65 -7.79 -1.41 17.22
N GLU A 66 -8.21 -1.65 18.45
CA GLU A 66 -7.37 -2.24 19.49
C GLU A 66 -6.72 -3.54 19.04
N ASN A 67 -7.44 -4.33 18.25
CA ASN A 67 -6.95 -5.61 17.76
C ASN A 67 -5.75 -5.49 16.81
N LEU A 68 -5.52 -4.32 16.20
CA LEU A 68 -4.34 -4.13 15.34
C LEU A 68 -3.03 -4.37 16.06
N GLN A 69 -3.00 -4.16 17.39
CA GLN A 69 -1.78 -4.32 18.17
C GLN A 69 -1.40 -5.78 18.41
N SER A 70 -2.40 -6.68 18.44
CA SER A 70 -2.19 -8.05 18.89
C SER A 70 -2.68 -9.11 17.92
N MET A 71 -3.52 -8.74 16.93
CA MET A 71 -4.08 -9.75 16.02
C MET A 71 -3.02 -10.31 15.10
N GLN A 72 -3.11 -11.60 14.85
CA GLN A 72 -2.36 -12.24 13.79
C GLN A 72 -3.15 -12.11 12.49
N PHE A 73 -2.54 -11.48 11.49
CA PHE A 73 -3.16 -11.36 10.17
C PHE A 73 -3.05 -12.71 9.47
N VAL A 74 -4.18 -13.34 9.17
CA VAL A 74 -4.22 -14.64 8.52
C VAL A 74 -4.99 -14.51 7.20
N PRO A 75 -4.34 -14.74 6.06
CA PRO A 75 -2.96 -15.15 5.79
C PRO A 75 -1.98 -13.97 5.59
N GLY A 76 -1.85 -13.08 6.57
CA GLY A 76 -0.99 -11.90 6.49
C GLY A 76 -1.71 -10.66 5.96
N TRP A 77 -3.03 -10.66 6.04
CA TRP A 77 -3.88 -9.62 5.49
C TRP A 77 -5.08 -9.35 6.39
N THR A 78 -5.49 -8.09 6.46
CA THR A 78 -6.77 -7.66 7.05
C THR A 78 -7.28 -6.44 6.31
N ASP A 79 -8.55 -6.11 6.47
CA ASP A 79 -9.15 -4.95 5.83
C ASP A 79 -9.94 -4.10 6.82
N ILE A 80 -10.03 -2.82 6.51
CA ILE A 80 -10.80 -1.83 7.27
C ILE A 80 -11.67 -1.07 6.27
N SER A 81 -12.97 -1.03 6.54
CA SER A 81 -13.88 -0.23 5.73
C SER A 81 -13.71 1.25 6.04
N LEU A 82 -13.55 2.03 4.99
CA LEU A 82 -13.48 3.48 5.05
C LEU A 82 -14.82 4.07 4.61
N ASN A 83 -14.96 5.39 4.72
CA ASN A 83 -16.13 6.09 4.19
C ASN A 83 -16.13 6.05 2.65
N PHE A 84 -17.32 6.25 2.05
CA PHE A 84 -17.52 6.33 0.58
C PHE A 84 -17.13 5.06 -0.16
N ASN A 85 -17.42 3.89 0.41
CA ASN A 85 -17.13 2.57 -0.19
C ASN A 85 -15.65 2.32 -0.47
N LEU A 86 -14.77 3.03 0.18
CA LEU A 86 -13.33 2.76 0.15
C LEU A 86 -12.99 1.70 1.20
N ARG A 87 -11.96 0.92 0.90
CA ARG A 87 -11.44 -0.09 1.81
C ARG A 87 -9.92 0.08 1.91
N LEU A 88 -9.40 -0.05 3.13
CA LEU A 88 -7.97 -0.10 3.38
C LEU A 88 -7.58 -1.56 3.62
N ASP A 89 -6.83 -2.13 2.71
CA ASP A 89 -6.28 -3.48 2.84
C ASP A 89 -4.88 -3.39 3.41
N ILE A 90 -4.65 -4.05 4.54
CA ILE A 90 -3.38 -4.02 5.27
C ILE A 90 -2.75 -5.40 5.22
N MET A 91 -1.51 -5.47 4.71
CA MET A 91 -0.78 -6.71 4.56
C MET A 91 0.52 -6.67 5.36
N THR A 92 0.87 -7.81 5.95
CA THR A 92 2.16 -8.01 6.60
C THR A 92 3.06 -8.95 5.82
N SER A 93 2.53 -9.51 4.73
CA SER A 93 3.30 -10.31 3.77
C SER A 93 2.71 -10.12 2.39
N VAL A 94 3.54 -10.22 1.36
CA VAL A 94 3.12 -10.08 -0.04
C VAL A 94 3.67 -11.27 -0.82
N LYS A 95 2.78 -11.96 -1.54
CA LYS A 95 3.16 -13.10 -2.37
C LYS A 95 4.17 -12.67 -3.43
N GLY A 96 5.25 -13.42 -3.53
CA GLY A 96 6.36 -13.11 -4.42
C GLY A 96 7.48 -12.32 -3.76
N LEU A 97 7.25 -11.73 -2.58
CA LEU A 97 8.22 -10.90 -1.87
C LEU A 97 8.64 -11.52 -0.53
N GLU A 98 8.34 -12.79 -0.29
CA GLU A 98 8.58 -13.47 0.99
C GLU A 98 10.07 -13.52 1.34
N ASN A 99 10.94 -13.51 0.34
CA ASN A 99 12.40 -13.56 0.55
C ASN A 99 13.04 -12.20 0.74
N SER A 100 12.26 -11.13 0.69
CA SER A 100 12.74 -9.75 0.90
C SER A 100 12.23 -9.23 2.24
N SER A 101 13.10 -8.57 3.00
CA SER A 101 12.68 -7.90 4.22
C SER A 101 11.91 -6.62 3.89
N PHE A 102 11.01 -6.21 4.78
CA PHE A 102 10.33 -4.93 4.63
C PHE A 102 11.34 -3.78 4.53
N GLU A 103 12.39 -3.82 5.36
CA GLU A 103 13.42 -2.80 5.37
C GLU A 103 14.10 -2.64 4.01
N SER A 104 14.45 -3.76 3.36
CA SER A 104 15.06 -3.69 2.02
C SER A 104 14.11 -3.15 0.98
N LEU A 105 12.82 -3.44 1.10
CA LEU A 105 11.81 -2.96 0.16
C LEU A 105 11.54 -1.47 0.35
N ILE A 106 11.47 -0.99 1.58
CA ILE A 106 11.24 0.44 1.82
C ILE A 106 12.46 1.30 1.43
N ASP A 107 13.65 0.75 1.52
CA ASP A 107 14.86 1.43 1.03
C ASP A 107 14.83 1.65 -0.49
N GLN A 108 14.09 0.82 -1.21
CA GLN A 108 13.92 0.91 -2.66
C GLN A 108 12.65 1.66 -3.06
N ALA A 109 11.88 2.15 -2.09
CA ALA A 109 10.57 2.74 -2.34
C ALA A 109 10.63 3.93 -3.30
N TYR A 110 9.58 4.03 -4.13
CA TYR A 110 9.35 5.22 -4.94
C TYR A 110 8.53 6.21 -4.10
N ILE A 111 9.15 7.31 -3.71
CA ILE A 111 8.53 8.31 -2.86
C ILE A 111 8.01 9.45 -3.74
N VAL A 112 6.71 9.68 -3.68
CA VAL A 112 6.05 10.74 -4.46
C VAL A 112 5.42 11.72 -3.48
N THR A 113 5.67 13.00 -3.69
CA THR A 113 5.00 14.05 -2.90
C THR A 113 3.65 14.37 -3.51
N ILE A 114 2.59 14.11 -2.77
CA ILE A 114 1.21 14.37 -3.18
C ILE A 114 0.59 15.31 -2.15
N ALA A 115 0.13 16.49 -2.59
CA ALA A 115 -0.43 17.52 -1.72
C ALA A 115 0.49 17.81 -0.51
N GLU A 116 1.79 17.96 -0.80
CA GLU A 116 2.85 18.23 0.20
C GLU A 116 3.14 17.08 1.17
N VAL A 117 2.56 15.90 0.92
CA VAL A 117 2.74 14.71 1.76
C VAL A 117 3.62 13.71 1.01
N PRO A 118 4.69 13.19 1.64
CA PRO A 118 5.45 12.09 1.03
C PRO A 118 4.64 10.80 1.11
N VAL A 119 4.44 10.16 -0.03
CA VAL A 119 3.72 8.89 -0.13
C VAL A 119 4.68 7.83 -0.65
N TYR A 120 4.70 6.70 0.05
CA TYR A 120 5.63 5.62 -0.23
C TYR A 120 4.96 4.56 -1.09
N PHE A 121 5.51 4.32 -2.27
CA PHE A 121 5.05 3.28 -3.19
C PHE A 121 6.12 2.21 -3.34
N ILE A 122 5.68 0.97 -3.52
CA ILE A 122 6.60 -0.11 -3.88
C ILE A 122 7.32 0.24 -5.19
N ASP A 123 8.59 -0.10 -5.31
CA ASP A 123 9.34 0.10 -6.53
C ASP A 123 8.77 -0.74 -7.68
N TYR A 124 9.03 -0.31 -8.91
CA TYR A 124 8.47 -0.91 -10.11
C TYR A 124 8.77 -2.41 -10.22
N ASN A 125 10.03 -2.79 -10.04
CA ASN A 125 10.44 -4.19 -10.23
C ASN A 125 9.77 -5.12 -9.25
N ASN A 126 9.65 -4.72 -7.99
CA ASN A 126 8.98 -5.52 -6.97
C ASN A 126 7.45 -5.52 -7.14
N LEU A 127 6.87 -4.43 -7.65
CA LEU A 127 5.44 -4.42 -8.02
C LEU A 127 5.17 -5.48 -9.10
N ILE A 128 5.96 -5.52 -10.15
CA ILE A 128 5.82 -6.51 -11.23
C ILE A 128 5.99 -7.92 -10.68
N LYS A 129 7.00 -8.13 -9.84
CA LYS A 129 7.27 -9.43 -9.21
C LYS A 129 6.07 -9.92 -8.39
N ALA A 130 5.49 -9.05 -7.58
CA ALA A 130 4.31 -9.37 -6.77
C ALA A 130 3.10 -9.70 -7.64
N LYS A 131 2.88 -8.94 -8.71
CA LYS A 131 1.77 -9.19 -9.64
C LYS A 131 1.94 -10.49 -10.40
N LYS A 132 3.14 -10.83 -10.82
CA LYS A 132 3.42 -12.12 -11.46
C LYS A 132 3.12 -13.29 -10.51
N ALA A 133 3.47 -13.14 -9.24
CA ALA A 133 3.21 -14.16 -8.23
C ALA A 133 1.71 -14.34 -7.96
N SER A 134 0.94 -13.26 -7.91
CA SER A 134 -0.52 -13.30 -7.75
C SER A 134 -1.23 -13.91 -8.95
N ASN A 135 -0.78 -13.59 -10.15
CA ASN A 135 -1.20 -14.18 -11.42
C ASN A 135 -2.72 -14.21 -11.65
N ARG A 136 -3.46 -13.21 -11.15
CA ARG A 136 -4.88 -13.05 -11.45
C ARG A 136 -5.06 -12.40 -12.82
N PRO A 137 -6.23 -12.54 -13.49
CA PRO A 137 -6.44 -11.88 -14.77
C PRO A 137 -6.16 -10.38 -14.77
N LYS A 138 -6.56 -9.67 -13.70
CA LYS A 138 -6.26 -8.24 -13.58
C LYS A 138 -4.77 -7.96 -13.40
N ASP A 139 -4.03 -8.87 -12.76
CA ASP A 139 -2.59 -8.73 -12.58
C ASP A 139 -1.84 -8.89 -13.90
N ILE A 140 -2.28 -9.82 -14.74
CA ILE A 140 -1.72 -10.03 -16.07
C ILE A 140 -1.91 -8.79 -16.92
N LEU A 141 -3.11 -8.21 -16.89
CA LEU A 141 -3.41 -6.98 -17.62
C LEU A 141 -2.58 -5.80 -17.08
N ASP A 142 -2.48 -5.65 -15.77
CA ASP A 142 -1.66 -4.62 -15.15
C ASP A 142 -0.21 -4.71 -15.61
N ILE A 143 0.35 -5.92 -15.64
CA ILE A 143 1.73 -6.16 -16.08
C ILE A 143 1.90 -5.73 -17.54
N GLU A 144 0.99 -6.17 -18.42
CA GLU A 144 1.04 -5.84 -19.83
C GLU A 144 1.03 -4.32 -20.06
N GLU A 145 0.13 -3.62 -19.40
CA GLU A 145 0.00 -2.17 -19.54
C GLU A 145 1.21 -1.43 -18.96
N LEU A 146 1.69 -1.85 -17.80
CA LEU A 146 2.87 -1.25 -17.17
C LEU A 146 4.12 -1.48 -18.00
N GLU A 147 4.30 -2.66 -18.59
CA GLU A 147 5.45 -2.95 -19.45
C GLU A 147 5.43 -2.11 -20.73
N LYS A 148 4.26 -1.89 -21.33
CA LYS A 148 4.12 -0.98 -22.47
C LYS A 148 4.53 0.45 -22.13
N ILE A 149 4.07 0.95 -20.99
CA ILE A 149 4.40 2.30 -20.50
C ILE A 149 5.89 2.42 -20.24
N ASN A 150 6.47 1.44 -19.57
CA ASN A 150 7.89 1.42 -19.24
C ASN A 150 8.77 1.40 -20.50
N LYS A 151 8.38 0.64 -21.52
CA LYS A 151 9.05 0.61 -22.81
C LYS A 151 9.03 1.95 -23.51
N ASN A 152 7.88 2.65 -23.49
CA ASN A 152 7.68 3.92 -24.19
C ASN A 152 8.42 5.08 -23.51
N ASN A 153 8.79 4.92 -22.22
CA ASN A 153 9.49 5.94 -21.44
C ASN A 153 11.01 5.75 -21.44
N HIS A 154 11.50 4.76 -22.14
CA HIS A 154 12.95 4.47 -22.28
C HIS A 154 13.36 4.38 -23.77
#